data_874eda56010e40f01454059122fc58ea
#
_entry.id   874eda56010e40f01454059122fc58ea
#
_cell.length_a   1.000
_cell.length_b   1.000
_cell.length_c   1.000
_cell.angle_alpha   90.00
_cell.angle_beta   90.00
_cell.angle_gamma   90.00
#
_symmetry.space_group_name_H-M   'P 1'
#
loop_
_entity.id
_entity.type
_entity.pdbx_description
1 polymer ?
#
loop_
_entity_poly.entity_id
_entity_poly.type
_entity_poly.pdbx_seq_one_letter_code
_entity_poly.pdbx_strand_id
1 'polypeptide(L)'
;GKSCSCGNQQTAGLAGVGRLHTVLRYPRRSERDRHKSKKIILTGDRPTGRLHVGHYVGSLKERVRLQNSGQFDEIYIMIADAQALTDNAEHPEKVRQNILQVALDYLACGLDPEKATIFIQSMVPELTELTFYYMNLVTVSRVQRNPTVKAEIQMRNFEASIPVGFFCYPISQAADITAFRATAVPVGEDKLPMLEQCKEIVHKFNSVYGDTLTEPEIILPSNKACLRLPGIDGKAKMSKSLGNCIYLSDTEADVKKKVMSMFTDPNHLRVEDPGNVDGNPVFIYLDAFCRPEHFAEFLPDYQNLDELKTHYQRGGMGDVKVKKFLNNVMQSELAPIRERRKYWEEHLTDVYDILKKGSEAAEAKAAETLKDVKAAMKINYFDDSSLLKGE
;
A
#
# COMPACT_ATOMS: atom_id res chain seq x y z
N GLY A 1 75.44 39.56 -29.41
CA GLY A 1 75.46 40.83 -30.10
C GLY A 1 74.30 41.68 -29.71
N LYS A 2 74.58 42.76 -29.05
CA LYS A 2 73.85 44.06 -28.97
C LYS A 2 72.39 44.06 -28.52
N SER A 3 72.05 44.46 -27.34
CA SER A 3 71.96 45.83 -26.73
C SER A 3 70.85 46.70 -27.31
N CYS A 4 70.10 47.22 -26.49
CA CYS A 4 69.63 48.57 -26.16
C CYS A 4 68.16 48.58 -25.81
N SER A 5 67.75 48.89 -24.70
CA SER A 5 67.65 50.05 -23.78
C SER A 5 66.45 50.96 -24.10
N CYS A 6 65.81 51.27 -23.03
CA CYS A 6 65.14 52.51 -22.64
C CYS A 6 63.77 52.89 -23.19
N GLY A 7 62.97 53.24 -22.26
CA GLY A 7 61.95 54.27 -22.43
C GLY A 7 60.79 54.25 -21.45
N ASN A 8 61.04 54.85 -20.30
CA ASN A 8 60.02 55.28 -19.36
C ASN A 8 59.06 56.29 -19.98
N GLN A 9 57.78 56.18 -19.78
CA GLN A 9 56.93 57.35 -19.48
C GLN A 9 55.61 56.95 -18.87
N GLN A 10 55.37 57.55 -17.73
CA GLN A 10 54.10 57.61 -16.97
C GLN A 10 53.06 58.38 -17.76
N THR A 11 51.86 57.91 -17.74
CA THR A 11 50.66 58.78 -17.62
C THR A 11 49.56 58.12 -16.89
N ALA A 12 48.96 58.89 -16.02
CA ALA A 12 47.93 58.59 -15.09
C ALA A 12 46.53 58.42 -15.77
N GLY A 13 45.65 57.63 -15.09
CA GLY A 13 44.24 57.96 -15.03
C GLY A 13 43.31 56.97 -15.71
N LEU A 14 42.59 56.26 -14.98
CA LEU A 14 41.12 56.27 -14.88
C LEU A 14 40.65 55.00 -14.19
N ALA A 15 39.93 55.24 -13.12
CA ALA A 15 39.22 54.24 -12.31
C ALA A 15 38.20 53.49 -13.19
N GLY A 16 38.43 52.19 -13.38
CA GLY A 16 37.47 51.24 -13.96
C GLY A 16 36.81 50.47 -12.83
N VAL A 17 35.54 50.76 -12.61
CA VAL A 17 34.65 50.08 -11.67
C VAL A 17 34.58 48.61 -12.05
N GLY A 18 35.35 47.81 -11.35
CA GLY A 18 35.21 46.35 -11.40
C GLY A 18 33.87 45.93 -10.76
N ARG A 19 32.91 45.55 -11.62
CA ARG A 19 31.71 44.85 -11.15
C ARG A 19 32.14 43.53 -10.53
N LEU A 20 32.09 43.49 -9.21
CA LEU A 20 32.05 42.26 -8.44
C LEU A 20 30.74 41.54 -8.80
N HIS A 21 30.81 40.61 -9.73
CA HIS A 21 29.79 39.60 -9.85
C HIS A 21 29.89 38.71 -8.61
N THR A 22 29.16 39.12 -7.56
CA THR A 22 28.83 38.21 -6.47
C THR A 22 27.94 37.13 -7.07
N VAL A 23 28.51 36.01 -7.46
CA VAL A 23 27.77 34.80 -7.76
C VAL A 23 27.16 34.39 -6.43
N LEU A 24 25.90 34.72 -6.23
CA LEU A 24 25.07 34.16 -5.20
C LEU A 24 25.09 32.65 -5.40
N ARG A 25 25.99 31.96 -4.69
CA ARG A 25 25.93 30.51 -4.57
C ARG A 25 24.68 30.24 -3.75
N TYR A 26 23.55 29.94 -4.45
CA TYR A 26 22.43 29.28 -3.80
C TYR A 26 23.01 28.02 -3.13
N PRO A 27 22.73 27.82 -1.84
CA PRO A 27 23.18 26.61 -1.18
C PRO A 27 22.62 25.43 -2.00
N ARG A 28 23.50 24.56 -2.44
CA ARG A 28 23.04 23.29 -3.06
C ARG A 28 22.14 22.63 -2.04
N ARG A 29 20.87 22.40 -2.41
CA ARG A 29 19.94 21.63 -1.59
C ARG A 29 20.68 20.38 -1.14
N SER A 30 20.72 20.12 0.15
CA SER A 30 21.33 18.93 0.69
C SER A 30 20.66 17.71 0.06
N GLU A 31 21.32 16.59 0.01
CA GLU A 31 20.67 15.35 -0.46
C GLU A 31 19.42 15.04 0.36
N ARG A 32 19.42 15.39 1.66
CA ARG A 32 18.25 15.34 2.54
C ARG A 32 17.09 16.18 2.04
N ASP A 33 17.34 17.41 1.55
CA ASP A 33 16.28 18.27 1.01
C ASP A 33 15.73 17.75 -0.32
N ARG A 34 16.54 17.07 -1.11
CA ARG A 34 16.11 16.41 -2.34
C ARG A 34 15.18 15.24 -2.04
N HIS A 35 15.45 14.43 -1.03
CA HIS A 35 14.59 13.31 -0.62
C HIS A 35 13.27 13.79 -0.03
N LYS A 36 13.26 14.90 0.72
CA LYS A 36 12.05 15.50 1.28
C LYS A 36 11.06 16.03 0.24
N SER A 37 11.54 16.34 -0.97
CA SER A 37 10.69 16.88 -2.05
C SER A 37 10.00 15.80 -2.89
N LYS A 38 10.41 14.53 -2.79
CA LYS A 38 9.80 13.42 -3.55
C LYS A 38 8.51 12.97 -2.92
N LYS A 39 7.54 12.65 -3.78
CA LYS A 39 6.28 12.01 -3.40
C LYS A 39 6.41 10.51 -3.57
N ILE A 40 6.33 9.77 -2.49
CA ILE A 40 6.58 8.33 -2.45
C ILE A 40 5.42 7.62 -1.78
N ILE A 41 4.92 6.56 -2.42
CA ILE A 41 3.92 5.66 -1.85
C ILE A 41 4.60 4.38 -1.35
N LEU A 42 4.18 3.92 -0.17
CA LEU A 42 4.35 2.55 0.28
C LEU A 42 3.00 1.91 0.53
N THR A 43 2.82 0.72 0.03
CA THR A 43 1.67 -0.14 0.29
C THR A 43 2.09 -1.60 0.23
N GLY A 44 1.24 -2.50 0.67
CA GLY A 44 1.54 -3.91 0.60
C GLY A 44 0.45 -4.78 1.21
N ASP A 45 0.64 -6.08 1.08
CA ASP A 45 -0.24 -7.10 1.62
C ASP A 45 0.57 -8.27 2.15
N ARG A 46 -0.03 -8.99 3.10
CA ARG A 46 0.55 -10.21 3.66
C ARG A 46 0.28 -11.39 2.73
N PRO A 47 1.28 -12.24 2.45
CA PRO A 47 1.09 -13.42 1.60
C PRO A 47 0.50 -14.60 2.39
N THR A 48 -0.72 -14.44 2.87
CA THR A 48 -1.45 -15.47 3.63
C THR A 48 -2.49 -16.21 2.82
N GLY A 49 -2.57 -15.93 1.55
CA GLY A 49 -3.47 -16.53 0.57
C GLY A 49 -3.64 -15.64 -0.65
N ARG A 50 -4.41 -16.13 -1.63
CA ARG A 50 -4.78 -15.35 -2.81
C ARG A 50 -5.56 -14.09 -2.41
N LEU A 51 -5.45 -13.03 -3.20
CA LEU A 51 -6.21 -11.80 -2.97
C LEU A 51 -7.65 -11.96 -3.48
N HIS A 52 -8.58 -11.33 -2.79
CA HIS A 52 -9.99 -11.37 -3.11
C HIS A 52 -10.51 -10.00 -3.57
N VAL A 53 -11.75 -9.96 -4.05
CA VAL A 53 -12.36 -8.73 -4.59
C VAL A 53 -12.49 -7.62 -3.54
N GLY A 54 -12.53 -7.95 -2.25
CA GLY A 54 -12.48 -6.97 -1.17
C GLY A 54 -11.14 -6.22 -1.13
N HIS A 55 -10.03 -6.90 -1.35
CA HIS A 55 -8.71 -6.27 -1.51
C HIS A 55 -8.66 -5.39 -2.76
N TYR A 56 -9.29 -5.84 -3.85
CA TYR A 56 -9.32 -5.10 -5.10
C TYR A 56 -10.04 -3.77 -4.95
N VAL A 57 -11.28 -3.78 -4.52
CA VAL A 57 -12.07 -2.54 -4.37
C VAL A 57 -11.60 -1.67 -3.20
N GLY A 58 -11.09 -2.29 -2.12
CA GLY A 58 -10.63 -1.58 -0.94
C GLY A 58 -9.27 -0.93 -1.10
N SER A 59 -8.41 -1.45 -1.97
CA SER A 59 -7.03 -0.99 -2.04
C SER A 59 -6.38 -1.08 -3.42
N LEU A 60 -6.38 -2.25 -4.07
CA LEU A 60 -5.60 -2.47 -5.30
C LEU A 60 -6.01 -1.56 -6.46
N LYS A 61 -7.30 -1.36 -6.65
CA LYS A 61 -7.83 -0.46 -7.69
C LYS A 61 -7.32 0.96 -7.50
N GLU A 62 -7.28 1.45 -6.27
CA GLU A 62 -6.74 2.77 -5.94
C GLU A 62 -5.23 2.84 -6.14
N ARG A 63 -4.50 1.78 -5.80
CA ARG A 63 -3.04 1.72 -6.05
C ARG A 63 -2.72 1.84 -7.54
N VAL A 64 -3.48 1.15 -8.40
CA VAL A 64 -3.32 1.24 -9.85
C VAL A 64 -3.65 2.65 -10.36
N ARG A 65 -4.72 3.25 -9.85
CA ARG A 65 -5.08 4.63 -10.18
C ARG A 65 -3.97 5.61 -9.81
N LEU A 66 -3.44 5.50 -8.60
CA LEU A 66 -2.34 6.36 -8.12
C LEU A 66 -1.06 6.15 -8.96
N GLN A 67 -0.73 4.90 -9.29
CA GLN A 67 0.38 4.59 -10.18
C GLN A 67 0.25 5.29 -11.54
N ASN A 68 -0.94 5.22 -12.14
CA ASN A 68 -1.19 5.76 -13.48
C ASN A 68 -1.42 7.28 -13.48
N SER A 69 -1.62 7.89 -12.31
CA SER A 69 -1.84 9.34 -12.18
C SER A 69 -0.60 10.18 -12.50
N GLY A 70 0.59 9.61 -12.40
CA GLY A 70 1.85 10.34 -12.56
C GLY A 70 2.16 11.32 -11.42
N GLN A 71 1.39 11.31 -10.33
CA GLN A 71 1.55 12.24 -9.20
C GLN A 71 2.67 11.85 -8.23
N PHE A 72 3.15 10.61 -8.29
CA PHE A 72 4.14 10.06 -7.37
C PHE A 72 5.43 9.74 -8.10
N ASP A 73 6.55 10.09 -7.48
CA ASP A 73 7.89 9.85 -8.04
C ASP A 73 8.33 8.40 -7.91
N GLU A 74 7.94 7.76 -6.80
CA GLU A 74 8.29 6.38 -6.49
C GLU A 74 7.08 5.68 -5.84
N ILE A 75 6.88 4.41 -6.18
CA ILE A 75 5.83 3.57 -5.62
C ILE A 75 6.45 2.23 -5.24
N TYR A 76 6.37 1.90 -3.95
CA TYR A 76 6.84 0.63 -3.39
C TYR A 76 5.65 -0.22 -2.98
N ILE A 77 5.61 -1.44 -3.47
CA ILE A 77 4.54 -2.40 -3.20
C ILE A 77 5.15 -3.64 -2.57
N MET A 78 4.86 -3.83 -1.31
CA MET A 78 5.49 -4.85 -0.47
C MET A 78 4.64 -6.11 -0.39
N ILE A 79 5.29 -7.26 -0.55
CA ILE A 79 4.75 -8.55 -0.13
C ILE A 79 5.30 -8.81 1.27
N ALA A 80 4.46 -8.66 2.28
CA ALA A 80 4.86 -8.58 3.68
C ALA A 80 4.95 -9.97 4.32
N ASP A 81 5.92 -10.75 3.91
CA ASP A 81 6.13 -12.13 4.39
C ASP A 81 6.62 -12.20 5.83
N ALA A 82 7.54 -11.35 6.24
CA ALA A 82 8.01 -11.29 7.61
C ALA A 82 6.88 -10.94 8.58
N GLN A 83 6.00 -10.01 8.20
CA GLN A 83 4.80 -9.69 8.97
C GLN A 83 3.82 -10.86 9.00
N ALA A 84 3.65 -11.58 7.91
CA ALA A 84 2.80 -12.77 7.87
C ALA A 84 3.26 -13.85 8.85
N LEU A 85 4.55 -13.94 9.09
CA LEU A 85 5.12 -14.92 10.05
C LEU A 85 4.79 -14.58 11.52
N THR A 86 4.38 -13.37 11.84
CA THR A 86 4.05 -13.00 13.23
C THR A 86 2.89 -13.81 13.81
N ASP A 87 2.00 -14.32 12.95
CA ASP A 87 0.89 -15.20 13.32
C ASP A 87 0.84 -16.50 12.48
N ASN A 88 1.87 -16.79 11.69
CA ASN A 88 2.02 -18.00 10.89
C ASN A 88 3.42 -18.61 11.03
N ALA A 89 4.07 -18.40 12.16
CA ALA A 89 5.46 -18.86 12.36
C ALA A 89 5.61 -20.39 12.23
N GLU A 90 4.59 -21.14 12.61
CA GLU A 90 4.57 -22.61 12.53
C GLU A 90 4.20 -23.15 11.13
N HIS A 91 3.82 -22.26 10.21
CA HIS A 91 3.37 -22.62 8.87
C HIS A 91 4.12 -21.82 7.78
N PRO A 92 5.46 -21.94 7.71
CA PRO A 92 6.25 -21.16 6.75
C PRO A 92 5.93 -21.52 5.28
N GLU A 93 5.49 -22.75 5.01
CA GLU A 93 5.10 -23.18 3.67
C GLU A 93 3.91 -22.39 3.14
N LYS A 94 2.95 -22.06 4.01
CA LYS A 94 1.79 -21.24 3.65
C LYS A 94 2.22 -19.85 3.15
N VAL A 95 3.16 -19.23 3.86
CA VAL A 95 3.71 -17.92 3.48
C VAL A 95 4.48 -18.05 2.17
N ARG A 96 5.39 -19.03 2.06
CA ARG A 96 6.20 -19.28 0.87
C ARG A 96 5.36 -19.48 -0.39
N GLN A 97 4.33 -20.32 -0.32
CA GLN A 97 3.46 -20.63 -1.45
C GLN A 97 2.65 -19.42 -1.93
N ASN A 98 2.35 -18.49 -1.05
CA ASN A 98 1.53 -17.32 -1.36
C ASN A 98 2.32 -16.09 -1.83
N ILE A 99 3.65 -16.10 -1.78
CA ILE A 99 4.47 -15.03 -2.36
C ILE A 99 4.12 -14.85 -3.85
N LEU A 100 4.19 -15.93 -4.59
CA LEU A 100 3.92 -15.90 -6.02
C LEU A 100 2.45 -15.60 -6.33
N GLN A 101 1.51 -16.12 -5.53
CA GLN A 101 0.09 -15.87 -5.70
C GLN A 101 -0.24 -14.37 -5.56
N VAL A 102 0.32 -13.71 -4.55
CA VAL A 102 0.13 -12.27 -4.34
C VAL A 102 0.79 -11.46 -5.46
N ALA A 103 2.00 -11.82 -5.88
CA ALA A 103 2.68 -11.16 -6.99
C ALA A 103 1.86 -11.26 -8.29
N LEU A 104 1.32 -12.43 -8.60
CA LEU A 104 0.45 -12.64 -9.76
C LEU A 104 -0.82 -11.79 -9.69
N ASP A 105 -1.44 -11.69 -8.52
CA ASP A 105 -2.62 -10.84 -8.33
C ASP A 105 -2.28 -9.35 -8.50
N TYR A 106 -1.15 -8.89 -8.02
CA TYR A 106 -0.69 -7.51 -8.24
C TYR A 106 -0.54 -7.19 -9.72
N LEU A 107 0.16 -8.03 -10.45
CA LEU A 107 0.36 -7.85 -11.89
C LEU A 107 -0.95 -7.97 -12.67
N ALA A 108 -1.82 -8.90 -12.27
CA ALA A 108 -3.13 -9.08 -12.87
C ALA A 108 -4.03 -7.85 -12.70
N CYS A 109 -3.95 -7.16 -11.57
CA CYS A 109 -4.70 -5.93 -11.32
C CYS A 109 -4.19 -4.72 -12.10
N GLY A 110 -3.01 -4.81 -12.71
CA GLY A 110 -2.45 -3.74 -13.53
C GLY A 110 -1.32 -2.96 -12.86
N LEU A 111 -0.77 -3.45 -11.74
CA LEU A 111 0.45 -2.89 -11.19
C LEU A 111 1.61 -3.21 -12.15
N ASP A 112 2.30 -2.16 -12.57
CA ASP A 112 3.33 -2.21 -13.61
C ASP A 112 4.72 -2.16 -12.97
N PRO A 113 5.55 -3.20 -13.15
CA PRO A 113 6.89 -3.25 -12.57
C PRO A 113 7.84 -2.18 -13.12
N GLU A 114 7.52 -1.53 -14.24
CA GLU A 114 8.28 -0.38 -14.75
C GLU A 114 7.92 0.93 -14.05
N LYS A 115 6.73 1.00 -13.44
CA LYS A 115 6.23 2.19 -12.73
C LYS A 115 6.26 2.03 -11.21
N ALA A 116 6.21 0.80 -10.72
CA ALA A 116 6.18 0.48 -9.30
C ALA A 116 7.23 -0.58 -8.97
N THR A 117 7.82 -0.49 -7.79
CA THR A 117 8.76 -1.47 -7.27
C THR A 117 8.01 -2.50 -6.43
N ILE A 118 7.86 -3.70 -6.95
CA ILE A 118 7.24 -4.82 -6.24
C ILE A 118 8.36 -5.65 -5.58
N PHE A 119 8.28 -5.83 -4.26
CA PHE A 119 9.37 -6.46 -3.52
C PHE A 119 8.87 -7.33 -2.37
N ILE A 120 9.75 -8.20 -1.88
CA ILE A 120 9.50 -9.09 -0.75
C ILE A 120 10.14 -8.47 0.50
N GLN A 121 9.35 -8.28 1.55
CA GLN A 121 9.77 -7.63 2.79
C GLN A 121 11.03 -8.24 3.40
N SER A 122 11.11 -9.56 3.51
CA SER A 122 12.26 -10.25 4.13
C SER A 122 13.55 -10.13 3.34
N MET A 123 13.47 -9.72 2.07
CA MET A 123 14.65 -9.45 1.23
C MET A 123 15.27 -8.08 1.50
N VAL A 124 14.69 -7.32 2.43
CA VAL A 124 15.17 -6.00 2.87
C VAL A 124 15.47 -6.06 4.37
N PRO A 125 16.61 -6.62 4.78
CA PRO A 125 16.95 -6.82 6.20
C PRO A 125 17.05 -5.50 7.00
N GLU A 126 17.27 -4.37 6.34
CA GLU A 126 17.30 -3.03 6.93
C GLU A 126 15.99 -2.70 7.68
N LEU A 127 14.87 -3.26 7.24
CA LEU A 127 13.57 -3.09 7.92
C LEU A 127 13.58 -3.68 9.33
N THR A 128 14.24 -4.80 9.51
CA THR A 128 14.39 -5.45 10.82
C THR A 128 15.29 -4.63 11.73
N GLU A 129 16.39 -4.11 11.23
CA GLU A 129 17.30 -3.25 11.99
C GLU A 129 16.61 -1.96 12.44
N LEU A 130 15.90 -1.28 11.54
CA LEU A 130 15.11 -0.09 11.88
C LEU A 130 14.04 -0.40 12.95
N THR A 131 13.35 -1.53 12.83
CA THR A 131 12.37 -1.96 13.81
C THR A 131 12.98 -2.06 15.21
N PHE A 132 14.16 -2.65 15.31
CA PHE A 132 14.85 -2.76 16.60
C PHE A 132 15.16 -1.39 17.20
N TYR A 133 15.65 -0.45 16.41
CA TYR A 133 15.91 0.91 16.89
C TYR A 133 14.65 1.63 17.34
N TYR A 134 13.55 1.46 16.59
CA TYR A 134 12.26 2.07 16.92
C TYR A 134 11.62 1.49 18.19
N MET A 135 11.91 0.24 18.52
CA MET A 135 11.45 -0.36 19.79
C MET A 135 11.89 0.42 21.02
N ASN A 136 13.00 1.15 20.94
CA ASN A 136 13.50 1.98 22.05
C ASN A 136 12.72 3.28 22.22
N LEU A 137 11.87 3.65 21.26
CA LEU A 137 11.10 4.90 21.24
C LEU A 137 9.63 4.70 21.62
N VAL A 138 9.21 3.46 21.82
CA VAL A 138 7.80 3.10 22.09
C VAL A 138 7.73 2.26 23.36
N THR A 139 6.81 2.60 24.26
CA THR A 139 6.60 1.82 25.48
C THR A 139 5.65 0.65 25.24
N VAL A 140 5.78 -0.41 26.04
CA VAL A 140 4.87 -1.56 26.03
C VAL A 140 3.42 -1.11 26.22
N SER A 141 3.17 -0.23 27.19
CA SER A 141 1.83 0.27 27.46
C SER A 141 1.21 1.04 26.28
N ARG A 142 2.04 1.75 25.49
CA ARG A 142 1.55 2.43 24.28
C ARG A 142 1.12 1.44 23.21
N VAL A 143 1.89 0.39 22.98
CA VAL A 143 1.53 -0.67 22.02
C VAL A 143 0.26 -1.38 22.46
N GLN A 144 0.13 -1.70 23.73
CA GLN A 144 -1.09 -2.32 24.28
C GLN A 144 -2.36 -1.47 24.09
N ARG A 145 -2.24 -0.16 24.06
CA ARG A 145 -3.38 0.75 23.86
C ARG A 145 -3.77 0.95 22.38
N ASN A 146 -3.02 0.39 21.42
CA ASN A 146 -3.37 0.50 20.01
C ASN A 146 -4.69 -0.26 19.75
N PRO A 147 -5.76 0.42 19.29
CA PRO A 147 -7.08 -0.21 19.14
C PRO A 147 -7.09 -1.37 18.14
N THR A 148 -6.31 -1.27 17.08
CA THR A 148 -6.21 -2.34 16.06
C THR A 148 -5.57 -3.58 16.64
N VAL A 149 -4.47 -3.42 17.38
CA VAL A 149 -3.79 -4.54 18.07
C VAL A 149 -4.70 -5.20 19.09
N LYS A 150 -5.41 -4.40 19.90
CA LYS A 150 -6.39 -4.91 20.87
C LYS A 150 -7.47 -5.78 20.22
N ALA A 151 -8.07 -5.27 19.15
CA ALA A 151 -9.11 -5.98 18.44
C ALA A 151 -8.61 -7.30 17.82
N GLU A 152 -7.42 -7.30 17.23
CA GLU A 152 -6.83 -8.50 16.63
C GLU A 152 -6.44 -9.55 17.67
N ILE A 153 -5.93 -9.14 18.84
CA ILE A 153 -5.63 -10.04 19.95
C ILE A 153 -6.90 -10.75 20.44
N GLN A 154 -7.99 -10.01 20.60
CA GLN A 154 -9.28 -10.58 21.00
C GLN A 154 -9.83 -11.54 19.95
N MET A 155 -9.80 -11.18 18.68
CA MET A 155 -10.27 -12.03 17.58
C MET A 155 -9.53 -13.36 17.46
N ARG A 156 -8.23 -13.39 17.82
CA ARG A 156 -7.37 -14.57 17.68
C ARG A 156 -7.19 -15.37 18.97
N ASN A 157 -7.85 -14.99 20.06
CA ASN A 157 -7.68 -15.61 21.37
C ASN A 157 -6.22 -15.70 21.86
N PHE A 158 -5.41 -14.67 21.57
CA PHE A 158 -4.03 -14.60 22.02
C PHE A 158 -3.85 -14.08 23.45
N GLU A 159 -4.92 -13.80 24.18
CA GLU A 159 -4.89 -13.09 25.48
C GLU A 159 -3.91 -13.67 26.50
N ALA A 160 -3.73 -14.99 26.51
CA ALA A 160 -2.83 -15.68 27.44
C ALA A 160 -1.40 -15.88 26.92
N SER A 161 -1.17 -15.81 25.61
CA SER A 161 0.15 -16.06 25.00
C SER A 161 0.29 -15.34 23.66
N ILE A 162 0.52 -14.05 23.72
CA ILE A 162 0.73 -13.22 22.53
C ILE A 162 2.17 -13.41 22.06
N PRO A 163 2.40 -13.81 20.79
CA PRO A 163 3.75 -13.79 20.24
C PRO A 163 4.32 -12.37 20.25
N VAL A 164 5.56 -12.20 20.66
CA VAL A 164 6.22 -10.89 20.73
C VAL A 164 6.22 -10.20 19.36
N GLY A 165 6.48 -10.94 18.30
CA GLY A 165 6.44 -10.40 16.93
C GLY A 165 5.05 -9.85 16.55
N PHE A 166 4.00 -10.55 16.93
CA PHE A 166 2.62 -10.07 16.72
C PHE A 166 2.32 -8.82 17.55
N PHE A 167 2.78 -8.78 18.79
CA PHE A 167 2.64 -7.62 19.66
C PHE A 167 3.36 -6.38 19.10
N CYS A 168 4.56 -6.58 18.52
CA CYS A 168 5.43 -5.52 18.05
C CYS A 168 5.18 -5.09 16.59
N TYR A 169 4.29 -5.74 15.83
CA TYR A 169 4.16 -5.48 14.41
C TYR A 169 3.81 -4.01 14.05
N PRO A 170 3.13 -3.20 14.89
CA PRO A 170 2.96 -1.78 14.61
C PRO A 170 4.27 -1.03 14.47
N ILE A 171 5.29 -1.42 15.23
CA ILE A 171 6.63 -0.83 15.19
C ILE A 171 7.32 -1.25 13.90
N SER A 172 7.22 -2.51 13.50
CA SER A 172 7.77 -2.98 12.22
C SER A 172 7.09 -2.33 11.03
N GLN A 173 5.79 -2.05 11.11
CA GLN A 173 5.08 -1.29 10.06
C GLN A 173 5.61 0.13 9.92
N ALA A 174 5.92 0.80 11.03
CA ALA A 174 6.56 2.11 10.99
C ALA A 174 7.94 2.06 10.31
N ALA A 175 8.70 0.99 10.53
CA ALA A 175 9.96 0.76 9.83
C ALA A 175 9.75 0.55 8.32
N ASP A 176 8.76 -0.25 7.93
CA ASP A 176 8.40 -0.46 6.53
C ASP A 176 8.09 0.87 5.81
N ILE A 177 7.36 1.75 6.46
CA ILE A 177 6.96 3.05 5.89
C ILE A 177 8.13 4.01 5.81
N THR A 178 8.86 4.17 6.90
CA THR A 178 9.92 5.19 7.00
C THR A 178 11.19 4.82 6.23
N ALA A 179 11.47 3.52 6.05
CA ALA A 179 12.62 3.06 5.28
C ALA A 179 12.62 3.56 3.83
N PHE A 180 11.44 3.68 3.24
CA PHE A 180 11.27 4.16 1.86
C PHE A 180 10.97 5.66 1.79
N ARG A 181 10.97 6.36 2.92
CA ARG A 181 10.60 7.78 3.02
C ARG A 181 9.23 8.06 2.44
N ALA A 182 8.29 7.17 2.69
CA ALA A 182 6.94 7.28 2.18
C ALA A 182 6.27 8.56 2.65
N THR A 183 5.74 9.32 1.70
CA THR A 183 4.96 10.53 1.96
C THR A 183 3.47 10.25 2.02
N ALA A 184 3.05 9.12 1.46
CA ALA A 184 1.66 8.70 1.41
C ALA A 184 1.52 7.19 1.55
N VAL A 185 0.52 6.77 2.32
CA VAL A 185 0.18 5.36 2.53
C VAL A 185 -1.32 5.17 2.27
N PRO A 186 -1.71 4.52 1.16
CA PRO A 186 -3.11 4.21 0.89
C PRO A 186 -3.56 3.02 1.75
N VAL A 187 -4.52 3.26 2.61
CA VAL A 187 -5.09 2.27 3.54
C VAL A 187 -6.57 2.49 3.81
N GLY A 188 -7.25 1.46 4.31
CA GLY A 188 -8.58 1.58 4.86
C GLY A 188 -8.60 2.24 6.25
N GLU A 189 -9.78 2.64 6.71
CA GLU A 189 -9.96 3.30 8.02
C GLU A 189 -9.50 2.44 9.20
N ASP A 190 -9.60 1.12 9.09
CA ASP A 190 -9.17 0.17 10.13
C ASP A 190 -7.66 0.21 10.39
N LYS A 191 -6.88 0.80 9.50
CA LYS A 191 -5.42 0.96 9.64
C LYS A 191 -4.99 2.34 10.16
N LEU A 192 -5.92 3.26 10.41
CA LEU A 192 -5.61 4.59 10.93
C LEU A 192 -4.79 4.56 12.24
N PRO A 193 -5.13 3.72 13.24
CA PRO A 193 -4.33 3.66 14.48
C PRO A 193 -2.88 3.26 14.27
N MET A 194 -2.60 2.47 13.24
CA MET A 194 -1.25 2.04 12.89
C MET A 194 -0.42 3.20 12.33
N LEU A 195 -1.03 4.01 11.50
CA LEU A 195 -0.38 5.19 10.90
C LEU A 195 -0.20 6.31 11.93
N GLU A 196 -1.13 6.49 12.87
CA GLU A 196 -0.95 7.40 13.99
C GLU A 196 0.26 7.00 14.85
N GLN A 197 0.43 5.70 15.11
CA GLN A 197 1.60 5.21 15.84
C GLN A 197 2.90 5.40 15.04
N CYS A 198 2.87 5.22 13.73
CA CYS A 198 4.01 5.53 12.85
C CYS A 198 4.41 7.01 12.97
N LYS A 199 3.45 7.92 12.91
CA LYS A 199 3.68 9.35 13.07
C LYS A 199 4.30 9.68 14.43
N GLU A 200 3.82 9.06 15.51
CA GLU A 200 4.39 9.22 16.85
C GLU A 200 5.86 8.81 16.89
N ILE A 201 6.21 7.69 16.24
CA ILE A 201 7.60 7.21 16.15
C ILE A 201 8.47 8.21 15.37
N VAL A 202 7.98 8.72 14.24
CA VAL A 202 8.67 9.73 13.43
C VAL A 202 8.93 10.99 14.27
N HIS A 203 7.92 11.50 14.96
CA HIS A 203 8.06 12.68 15.83
C HIS A 203 9.05 12.45 16.96
N LYS A 204 8.96 11.29 17.62
CA LYS A 204 9.89 10.96 18.72
C LYS A 204 11.32 10.84 18.22
N PHE A 205 11.53 10.14 17.11
CA PHE A 205 12.85 9.98 16.51
C PHE A 205 13.46 11.34 16.14
N ASN A 206 12.71 12.15 15.40
CA ASN A 206 13.20 13.46 14.95
C ASN A 206 13.44 14.43 16.12
N SER A 207 12.65 14.33 17.18
CA SER A 207 12.84 15.13 18.41
C SER A 207 14.13 14.76 19.16
N VAL A 208 14.46 13.47 19.21
CA VAL A 208 15.63 12.98 19.95
C VAL A 208 16.92 13.10 19.13
N TYR A 209 16.86 12.75 17.84
CA TYR A 209 18.04 12.55 16.99
C TYR A 209 18.22 13.61 15.89
N GLY A 210 17.25 14.50 15.73
CA GLY A 210 17.24 15.48 14.65
C GLY A 210 16.36 15.04 13.47
N ASP A 211 16.02 16.00 12.62
CA ASP A 211 15.11 15.83 11.48
C ASP A 211 15.69 14.85 10.44
N THR A 212 15.20 13.63 10.45
CA THR A 212 15.72 12.52 9.66
C THR A 212 14.61 11.73 8.94
N LEU A 213 13.53 11.38 9.64
CA LEU A 213 12.45 10.57 9.13
C LEU A 213 11.34 11.44 8.55
N THR A 214 10.67 10.91 7.52
CA THR A 214 9.53 11.57 6.86
C THR A 214 8.22 11.09 7.48
N GLU A 215 7.34 12.03 7.81
CA GLU A 215 5.99 11.73 8.28
C GLU A 215 5.09 11.40 7.09
N PRO A 216 4.43 10.23 7.06
CA PRO A 216 3.51 9.87 6.00
C PRO A 216 2.14 10.50 6.19
N GLU A 217 1.45 10.78 5.08
CA GLU A 217 0.03 11.10 5.05
C GLU A 217 -0.79 9.86 4.66
N ILE A 218 -2.04 9.82 5.11
CA ILE A 218 -2.97 8.74 4.84
C ILE A 218 -3.77 9.08 3.60
N ILE A 219 -3.87 8.12 2.66
CA ILE A 219 -4.80 8.20 1.54
C ILE A 219 -5.92 7.18 1.78
N LEU A 220 -7.14 7.68 1.98
CA LEU A 220 -8.34 6.84 2.07
C LEU A 220 -8.93 6.62 0.68
N PRO A 221 -9.58 5.46 0.41
CA PRO A 221 -10.32 5.23 -0.82
C PRO A 221 -11.41 6.29 -1.01
N SER A 222 -11.55 6.78 -2.25
CA SER A 222 -12.56 7.80 -2.60
C SER A 222 -14.00 7.28 -2.54
N ASN A 223 -14.20 5.98 -2.74
CA ASN A 223 -15.51 5.35 -2.66
C ASN A 223 -15.71 4.65 -1.31
N LYS A 224 -16.58 5.20 -0.46
CA LYS A 224 -16.89 4.64 0.87
C LYS A 224 -17.50 3.24 0.81
N ALA A 225 -18.21 2.88 -0.24
CA ALA A 225 -18.76 1.54 -0.46
C ALA A 225 -17.66 0.47 -0.56
N CYS A 226 -16.44 0.87 -0.92
CA CYS A 226 -15.30 -0.02 -1.07
C CYS A 226 -14.56 -0.31 0.24
N LEU A 227 -14.83 0.45 1.32
CA LEU A 227 -14.08 0.36 2.58
C LEU A 227 -14.30 -0.97 3.31
N ARG A 228 -15.49 -1.56 3.19
CA ARG A 228 -15.85 -2.83 3.83
C ARG A 228 -16.79 -3.65 2.96
N LEU A 229 -16.23 -4.43 2.06
CA LEU A 229 -17.04 -5.37 1.30
C LEU A 229 -17.36 -6.60 2.18
N PRO A 230 -18.65 -6.93 2.40
CA PRO A 230 -19.01 -8.14 3.14
C PRO A 230 -18.69 -9.39 2.33
N GLY A 231 -18.57 -10.53 3.00
CA GLY A 231 -18.57 -11.83 2.32
C GLY A 231 -19.88 -12.11 1.60
N ILE A 232 -19.89 -13.13 0.77
CA ILE A 232 -21.10 -13.56 0.04
C ILE A 232 -22.22 -14.01 0.97
N ASP A 233 -21.91 -14.35 2.22
CA ASP A 233 -22.89 -14.70 3.28
C ASP A 233 -23.60 -13.48 3.89
N GLY A 234 -23.13 -12.28 3.61
CA GLY A 234 -23.71 -11.04 4.14
C GLY A 234 -23.56 -10.80 5.63
N LYS A 235 -22.88 -11.69 6.36
CA LYS A 235 -22.81 -11.68 7.82
C LYS A 235 -21.54 -11.03 8.35
N ALA A 236 -20.42 -11.21 7.66
CA ALA A 236 -19.13 -10.76 8.12
C ALA A 236 -18.34 -10.18 6.95
N LYS A 237 -17.28 -9.43 7.29
CA LYS A 237 -16.28 -8.96 6.31
C LYS A 237 -15.76 -10.17 5.51
N MET A 238 -15.48 -9.96 4.24
CA MET A 238 -14.85 -10.96 3.39
C MET A 238 -13.54 -11.45 4.03
N SER A 239 -13.44 -12.74 4.25
CA SER A 239 -12.30 -13.38 4.92
C SER A 239 -12.07 -14.79 4.39
N LYS A 240 -10.81 -15.09 4.10
CA LYS A 240 -10.38 -16.41 3.61
C LYS A 240 -10.76 -17.53 4.59
N SER A 241 -10.62 -17.28 5.88
CA SER A 241 -10.92 -18.27 6.94
C SER A 241 -12.40 -18.62 7.02
N LEU A 242 -13.28 -17.73 6.61
CA LEU A 242 -14.74 -17.96 6.61
C LEU A 242 -15.25 -18.58 5.30
N GLY A 243 -14.40 -18.72 4.28
CA GLY A 243 -14.79 -19.29 3.00
C GLY A 243 -15.86 -18.49 2.24
N ASN A 244 -15.99 -17.19 2.55
CA ASN A 244 -17.00 -16.30 1.98
C ASN A 244 -16.43 -15.32 0.93
N CYS A 245 -15.29 -15.66 0.34
CA CYS A 245 -14.58 -14.81 -0.60
C CYS A 245 -14.86 -15.12 -2.05
N ILE A 246 -14.91 -14.08 -2.89
CA ILE A 246 -14.69 -14.18 -4.32
C ILE A 246 -13.23 -13.76 -4.57
N TYR A 247 -12.42 -14.67 -5.08
CA TYR A 247 -11.00 -14.42 -5.37
C TYR A 247 -10.83 -13.81 -6.76
N LEU A 248 -9.80 -12.97 -6.90
CA LEU A 248 -9.43 -12.40 -8.21
C LEU A 248 -9.07 -13.49 -9.22
N SER A 249 -8.55 -14.61 -8.76
CA SER A 249 -8.18 -15.78 -9.57
C SER A 249 -9.30 -16.80 -9.74
N ASP A 250 -10.49 -16.55 -9.20
CA ASP A 250 -11.64 -17.45 -9.42
C ASP A 250 -12.00 -17.51 -10.92
N THR A 251 -12.39 -18.70 -11.37
CA THR A 251 -12.87 -18.90 -12.73
C THR A 251 -14.21 -18.20 -12.93
N GLU A 252 -14.58 -18.00 -14.19
CA GLU A 252 -15.90 -17.45 -14.53
C GLU A 252 -17.04 -18.26 -13.90
N ALA A 253 -16.93 -19.60 -13.92
CA ALA A 253 -17.90 -20.50 -13.32
C ALA A 253 -17.95 -20.36 -11.79
N ASP A 254 -16.80 -20.24 -11.12
CA ASP A 254 -16.72 -20.05 -9.67
C ASP A 254 -17.36 -18.74 -9.23
N VAL A 255 -17.06 -17.66 -9.94
CA VAL A 255 -17.66 -16.34 -9.66
C VAL A 255 -19.17 -16.40 -9.81
N LYS A 256 -19.67 -16.97 -10.90
CA LYS A 256 -21.11 -17.14 -11.12
C LYS A 256 -21.78 -17.94 -10.00
N LYS A 257 -21.20 -19.06 -9.63
CA LYS A 257 -21.71 -19.92 -8.54
C LYS A 257 -21.78 -19.14 -7.22
N LYS A 258 -20.72 -18.42 -6.88
CA LYS A 258 -20.65 -17.62 -5.64
C LYS A 258 -21.66 -16.48 -5.64
N VAL A 259 -21.79 -15.76 -6.74
CA VAL A 259 -22.76 -14.66 -6.88
C VAL A 259 -24.19 -15.19 -6.77
N MET A 260 -24.52 -16.28 -7.45
CA MET A 260 -25.86 -16.87 -7.39
C MET A 260 -26.21 -17.45 -6.01
N SER A 261 -25.22 -17.78 -5.20
CA SER A 261 -25.38 -18.24 -3.81
C SER A 261 -25.42 -17.14 -2.76
N MET A 262 -25.26 -15.87 -3.17
CA MET A 262 -25.21 -14.75 -2.23
C MET A 262 -26.48 -14.65 -1.38
N PHE A 263 -26.28 -14.32 -0.10
CA PHE A 263 -27.36 -13.91 0.78
C PHE A 263 -28.05 -12.66 0.21
N THR A 264 -29.35 -12.58 0.39
CA THR A 264 -30.17 -11.44 0.00
C THR A 264 -31.02 -10.97 1.18
N ASP A 265 -32.27 -10.60 0.94
CA ASP A 265 -33.21 -10.23 1.99
C ASP A 265 -34.03 -11.48 2.40
N PRO A 266 -33.96 -11.93 3.66
CA PRO A 266 -34.73 -13.08 4.13
C PRO A 266 -36.24 -12.88 4.09
N ASN A 267 -36.72 -11.65 4.02
CA ASN A 267 -38.13 -11.30 3.93
C ASN A 267 -38.64 -11.16 2.49
N HIS A 268 -37.74 -11.19 1.50
CA HIS A 268 -38.07 -11.11 0.10
C HIS A 268 -38.27 -12.53 -0.48
N LEU A 269 -39.40 -13.13 -0.15
CA LEU A 269 -39.71 -14.52 -0.50
C LEU A 269 -40.30 -14.67 -1.90
N ARG A 270 -41.02 -13.65 -2.35
CA ARG A 270 -41.66 -13.60 -3.67
C ARG A 270 -41.18 -12.37 -4.45
N VAL A 271 -41.31 -12.44 -5.77
CA VAL A 271 -40.97 -11.33 -6.66
C VAL A 271 -41.73 -10.04 -6.29
N GLU A 272 -43.01 -10.19 -5.93
CA GLU A 272 -43.87 -9.06 -5.59
C GLU A 272 -43.59 -8.41 -4.23
N ASP A 273 -42.87 -9.10 -3.35
CA ASP A 273 -42.56 -8.60 -2.02
C ASP A 273 -41.62 -7.39 -2.12
N PRO A 274 -41.81 -6.36 -1.26
CA PRO A 274 -40.81 -5.33 -1.09
C PRO A 274 -39.48 -5.91 -0.59
N GLY A 275 -38.38 -5.46 -1.16
CA GLY A 275 -37.04 -5.89 -0.78
C GLY A 275 -36.27 -4.83 -0.01
N ASN A 276 -35.31 -5.27 0.79
CA ASN A 276 -34.39 -4.40 1.49
C ASN A 276 -33.01 -4.41 0.82
N VAL A 277 -32.51 -3.23 0.49
CA VAL A 277 -31.16 -3.06 -0.10
C VAL A 277 -30.09 -2.86 0.99
N ASP A 278 -30.46 -2.41 2.15
CA ASP A 278 -29.53 -2.20 3.26
C ASP A 278 -29.07 -3.53 3.83
N GLY A 279 -27.76 -3.71 3.96
CA GLY A 279 -27.18 -4.97 4.42
C GLY A 279 -27.33 -6.13 3.44
N ASN A 280 -27.83 -5.88 2.24
CA ASN A 280 -27.96 -6.87 1.17
C ASN A 280 -26.65 -6.94 0.37
N PRO A 281 -25.89 -8.04 0.45
CA PRO A 281 -24.57 -8.10 -0.20
C PRO A 281 -24.64 -7.92 -1.71
N VAL A 282 -25.70 -8.34 -2.38
CA VAL A 282 -25.84 -8.16 -3.84
C VAL A 282 -25.82 -6.68 -4.19
N PHE A 283 -26.54 -5.83 -3.46
CA PHE A 283 -26.56 -4.39 -3.70
C PHE A 283 -25.29 -3.70 -3.20
N ILE A 284 -24.67 -4.17 -2.13
CA ILE A 284 -23.38 -3.66 -1.66
C ILE A 284 -22.30 -3.90 -2.72
N TYR A 285 -22.28 -5.06 -3.33
CA TYR A 285 -21.34 -5.36 -4.43
C TYR A 285 -21.65 -4.54 -5.68
N LEU A 286 -22.91 -4.31 -5.99
CA LEU A 286 -23.29 -3.39 -7.08
C LEU A 286 -22.84 -1.95 -6.80
N ASP A 287 -22.96 -1.47 -5.57
CA ASP A 287 -22.40 -0.16 -5.18
C ASP A 287 -20.89 -0.07 -5.42
N ALA A 288 -20.17 -1.16 -5.20
CA ALA A 288 -18.71 -1.20 -5.37
C ALA A 288 -18.25 -1.36 -6.82
N PHE A 289 -18.98 -2.12 -7.64
CA PHE A 289 -18.52 -2.52 -8.96
C PHE A 289 -19.31 -1.93 -10.13
N CYS A 290 -20.58 -1.57 -9.93
CA CYS A 290 -21.46 -1.18 -11.00
C CYS A 290 -21.12 0.23 -11.52
N ARG A 291 -21.13 0.36 -12.84
CA ARG A 291 -20.99 1.63 -13.56
C ARG A 291 -22.19 1.85 -14.48
N PRO A 292 -22.48 3.11 -14.87
CA PRO A 292 -23.61 3.39 -15.76
C PRO A 292 -23.61 2.58 -17.06
N GLU A 293 -22.44 2.29 -17.63
CA GLU A 293 -22.29 1.51 -18.86
C GLU A 293 -22.81 0.08 -18.73
N HIS A 294 -22.76 -0.49 -17.54
CA HIS A 294 -23.26 -1.85 -17.27
C HIS A 294 -24.78 -1.97 -17.48
N PHE A 295 -25.53 -0.89 -17.19
CA PHE A 295 -26.97 -0.90 -17.44
C PHE A 295 -27.32 -0.95 -18.92
N ALA A 296 -26.66 -0.14 -19.73
CA ALA A 296 -26.86 -0.15 -21.16
C ALA A 296 -26.55 -1.53 -21.79
N GLU A 297 -25.54 -2.21 -21.28
CA GLU A 297 -25.10 -3.51 -21.80
C GLU A 297 -25.90 -4.71 -21.25
N PHE A 298 -26.20 -4.72 -19.95
CA PHE A 298 -26.74 -5.90 -19.29
C PHE A 298 -28.16 -5.74 -18.76
N LEU A 299 -28.62 -4.52 -18.51
CA LEU A 299 -29.94 -4.28 -17.92
C LEU A 299 -30.54 -2.95 -18.42
N PRO A 300 -30.84 -2.87 -19.74
CA PRO A 300 -31.20 -1.58 -20.38
C PRO A 300 -32.53 -0.98 -19.92
N ASP A 301 -33.37 -1.73 -19.21
CA ASP A 301 -34.62 -1.23 -18.65
C ASP A 301 -34.43 -0.20 -17.53
N TYR A 302 -33.19 -0.10 -16.99
CA TYR A 302 -32.83 0.84 -15.92
C TYR A 302 -31.68 1.73 -16.40
N GLN A 303 -31.70 2.99 -15.97
CA GLN A 303 -30.65 3.96 -16.33
C GLN A 303 -29.47 3.94 -15.35
N ASN A 304 -29.73 3.62 -14.08
CA ASN A 304 -28.75 3.66 -13.02
C ASN A 304 -29.13 2.71 -11.86
N LEU A 305 -28.22 2.59 -10.92
CA LEU A 305 -28.40 1.72 -9.75
C LEU A 305 -29.54 2.18 -8.82
N ASP A 306 -29.78 3.50 -8.73
CA ASP A 306 -30.86 4.03 -7.90
C ASP A 306 -32.23 3.60 -8.40
N GLU A 307 -32.44 3.56 -9.70
CA GLU A 307 -33.68 3.03 -10.29
C GLU A 307 -33.86 1.55 -9.96
N LEU A 308 -32.80 0.78 -10.07
CA LEU A 308 -32.84 -0.66 -9.74
C LEU A 308 -33.17 -0.88 -8.25
N LYS A 309 -32.51 -0.15 -7.36
CA LYS A 309 -32.77 -0.20 -5.92
C LYS A 309 -34.22 0.20 -5.61
N THR A 310 -34.72 1.26 -6.22
CA THR A 310 -36.08 1.75 -6.01
C THR A 310 -37.09 0.67 -6.43
N HIS A 311 -36.90 0.01 -7.56
CA HIS A 311 -37.78 -1.05 -8.01
C HIS A 311 -37.74 -2.27 -7.06
N TYR A 312 -36.54 -2.66 -6.61
CA TYR A 312 -36.38 -3.76 -5.64
C TYR A 312 -37.09 -3.47 -4.32
N GLN A 313 -36.97 -2.25 -3.83
CA GLN A 313 -37.62 -1.81 -2.60
C GLN A 313 -39.14 -1.73 -2.69
N ARG A 314 -39.67 -1.35 -3.86
CA ARG A 314 -41.10 -1.30 -4.12
C ARG A 314 -41.74 -2.67 -4.25
N GLY A 315 -40.98 -3.66 -4.69
CA GLY A 315 -41.47 -4.99 -5.10
C GLY A 315 -41.64 -5.10 -6.61
N GLY A 316 -41.69 -6.34 -7.08
CA GLY A 316 -41.78 -6.65 -8.50
C GLY A 316 -40.43 -7.00 -9.15
N MET A 317 -39.36 -7.13 -8.35
CA MET A 317 -38.02 -7.50 -8.77
C MET A 317 -37.55 -8.73 -8.02
N GLY A 318 -37.24 -9.82 -8.73
CA GLY A 318 -36.74 -11.05 -8.13
C GLY A 318 -35.22 -11.01 -7.86
N ASP A 319 -34.79 -11.69 -6.81
CA ASP A 319 -33.38 -11.80 -6.44
C ASP A 319 -32.50 -12.38 -7.54
N VAL A 320 -33.02 -13.37 -8.25
CA VAL A 320 -32.29 -14.03 -9.36
C VAL A 320 -31.92 -13.05 -10.46
N LYS A 321 -32.82 -12.13 -10.80
CA LYS A 321 -32.57 -11.09 -11.82
C LYS A 321 -31.46 -10.16 -11.40
N VAL A 322 -31.47 -9.70 -10.15
CA VAL A 322 -30.44 -8.83 -9.59
C VAL A 322 -29.10 -9.55 -9.52
N LYS A 323 -29.08 -10.81 -9.09
CA LYS A 323 -27.87 -11.64 -9.05
C LYS A 323 -27.27 -11.88 -10.43
N LYS A 324 -28.10 -12.13 -11.43
CA LYS A 324 -27.65 -12.26 -12.83
C LYS A 324 -27.00 -10.97 -13.32
N PHE A 325 -27.59 -9.84 -13.00
CA PHE A 325 -27.00 -8.54 -13.31
C PHE A 325 -25.65 -8.34 -12.62
N LEU A 326 -25.57 -8.59 -11.31
CA LEU A 326 -24.31 -8.53 -10.57
C LEU A 326 -23.26 -9.47 -11.17
N ASN A 327 -23.63 -10.70 -11.53
CA ASN A 327 -22.70 -11.61 -12.17
C ASN A 327 -22.13 -11.05 -13.48
N ASN A 328 -22.97 -10.46 -14.32
CA ASN A 328 -22.52 -9.83 -15.56
C ASN A 328 -21.57 -8.67 -15.29
N VAL A 329 -21.89 -7.83 -14.32
CA VAL A 329 -21.02 -6.72 -13.89
C VAL A 329 -19.67 -7.23 -13.39
N MET A 330 -19.68 -8.23 -12.52
CA MET A 330 -18.45 -8.81 -11.97
C MET A 330 -17.60 -9.52 -13.03
N GLN A 331 -18.23 -10.27 -13.94
CA GLN A 331 -17.52 -10.90 -15.05
C GLN A 331 -16.83 -9.85 -15.94
N SER A 332 -17.53 -8.75 -16.25
CA SER A 332 -16.97 -7.64 -17.02
C SER A 332 -15.75 -7.00 -16.31
N GLU A 333 -15.81 -6.79 -15.01
CA GLU A 333 -14.72 -6.21 -14.23
C GLU A 333 -13.55 -7.19 -14.03
N LEU A 334 -13.83 -8.47 -13.83
CA LEU A 334 -12.80 -9.47 -13.51
C LEU A 334 -12.17 -10.11 -14.74
N ALA A 335 -12.82 -10.10 -15.91
CA ALA A 335 -12.28 -10.73 -17.12
C ALA A 335 -10.90 -10.17 -17.52
N PRO A 336 -10.64 -8.85 -17.55
CA PRO A 336 -9.32 -8.33 -17.87
C PRO A 336 -8.26 -8.73 -16.84
N ILE A 337 -8.61 -8.81 -15.56
CA ILE A 337 -7.73 -9.25 -14.48
C ILE A 337 -7.35 -10.71 -14.67
N ARG A 338 -8.32 -11.56 -14.96
CA ARG A 338 -8.15 -13.00 -15.22
C ARG A 338 -7.23 -13.25 -16.42
N GLU A 339 -7.41 -12.48 -17.48
CA GLU A 339 -6.62 -12.57 -18.70
C GLU A 339 -5.16 -12.16 -18.46
N ARG A 340 -4.92 -11.07 -17.76
CA ARG A 340 -3.56 -10.66 -17.35
C ARG A 340 -2.92 -11.68 -16.42
N ARG A 341 -3.67 -12.24 -15.46
CA ARG A 341 -3.15 -13.28 -14.57
C ARG A 341 -2.69 -14.50 -15.35
N LYS A 342 -3.48 -14.95 -16.33
CA LYS A 342 -3.11 -16.07 -17.19
C LYS A 342 -1.80 -15.81 -17.95
N TYR A 343 -1.64 -14.61 -18.48
CA TYR A 343 -0.39 -14.21 -19.12
C TYR A 343 0.82 -14.38 -18.17
N TRP A 344 0.74 -13.86 -16.95
CA TRP A 344 1.83 -13.93 -15.99
C TRP A 344 2.07 -15.34 -15.44
N GLU A 345 1.04 -16.15 -15.30
CA GLU A 345 1.16 -17.58 -14.96
C GLU A 345 1.96 -18.35 -16.01
N GLU A 346 1.88 -17.97 -17.27
CA GLU A 346 2.66 -18.52 -18.38
C GLU A 346 4.09 -17.93 -18.47
N HIS A 347 4.40 -16.89 -17.67
CA HIS A 347 5.67 -16.18 -17.67
C HIS A 347 6.26 -16.07 -16.24
N LEU A 348 6.28 -17.16 -15.51
CA LEU A 348 6.72 -17.18 -14.10
C LEU A 348 8.18 -16.78 -13.91
N THR A 349 9.05 -17.05 -14.89
CA THR A 349 10.46 -16.60 -14.84
C THR A 349 10.53 -15.08 -14.82
N ASP A 350 9.68 -14.39 -15.59
CA ASP A 350 9.63 -12.93 -15.61
C ASP A 350 9.10 -12.39 -14.26
N VAL A 351 8.12 -13.05 -13.67
CA VAL A 351 7.60 -12.70 -12.32
C VAL A 351 8.70 -12.82 -11.27
N TYR A 352 9.47 -13.91 -11.32
CA TYR A 352 10.62 -14.12 -10.43
C TYR A 352 11.64 -12.98 -10.57
N ASP A 353 12.00 -12.62 -11.80
CA ASP A 353 12.96 -11.55 -12.06
C ASP A 353 12.43 -10.18 -11.60
N ILE A 354 11.15 -9.91 -11.77
CA ILE A 354 10.49 -8.69 -11.26
C ILE A 354 10.66 -8.61 -9.74
N LEU A 355 10.37 -9.67 -9.02
CA LEU A 355 10.49 -9.72 -7.56
C LEU A 355 11.94 -9.57 -7.10
N LYS A 356 12.87 -10.19 -7.79
CA LYS A 356 14.29 -10.11 -7.47
C LYS A 356 14.83 -8.69 -7.66
N LYS A 357 14.60 -8.11 -8.83
CA LYS A 357 15.02 -6.74 -9.14
C LYS A 357 14.34 -5.71 -8.24
N GLY A 358 13.04 -5.89 -8.00
CA GLY A 358 12.28 -5.03 -7.09
C GLY A 358 12.81 -5.08 -5.66
N SER A 359 13.16 -6.26 -5.17
CA SER A 359 13.74 -6.45 -3.84
C SER A 359 15.12 -5.83 -3.71
N GLU A 360 15.97 -5.96 -4.73
CA GLU A 360 17.28 -5.31 -4.78
C GLU A 360 17.16 -3.77 -4.76
N ALA A 361 16.23 -3.22 -5.55
CA ALA A 361 15.98 -1.78 -5.58
C ALA A 361 15.41 -1.27 -4.25
N ALA A 362 14.51 -2.01 -3.63
CA ALA A 362 13.94 -1.69 -2.33
C ALA A 362 15.01 -1.72 -1.23
N GLU A 363 15.88 -2.73 -1.24
CA GLU A 363 17.00 -2.81 -0.29
C GLU A 363 17.94 -1.62 -0.41
N ALA A 364 18.29 -1.22 -1.63
CA ALA A 364 19.14 -0.06 -1.85
C ALA A 364 18.51 1.23 -1.27
N LYS A 365 17.21 1.42 -1.44
CA LYS A 365 16.48 2.56 -0.87
C LYS A 365 16.46 2.52 0.65
N ALA A 366 16.15 1.38 1.24
CA ALA A 366 16.11 1.20 2.68
C ALA A 366 17.50 1.35 3.33
N ALA A 367 18.56 0.86 2.68
CA ALA A 367 19.94 1.01 3.13
C ALA A 367 20.35 2.49 3.19
N GLU A 368 19.94 3.29 2.24
CA GLU A 368 20.18 4.74 2.22
C GLU A 368 19.55 5.43 3.43
N THR A 369 18.29 5.11 3.75
CA THR A 369 17.59 5.63 4.92
C THR A 369 18.22 5.15 6.22
N LEU A 370 18.56 3.86 6.30
CA LEU A 370 19.22 3.29 7.48
C LEU A 370 20.57 3.96 7.76
N LYS A 371 21.33 4.27 6.71
CA LYS A 371 22.59 5.03 6.86
C LYS A 371 22.36 6.37 7.53
N ASP A 372 21.34 7.13 7.11
CA ASP A 372 20.99 8.42 7.71
C ASP A 372 20.49 8.26 9.16
N VAL A 373 19.72 7.22 9.44
CA VAL A 373 19.23 6.89 10.79
C VAL A 373 20.42 6.61 11.72
N LYS A 374 21.35 5.77 11.31
CA LYS A 374 22.54 5.42 12.10
C LYS A 374 23.44 6.62 12.35
N ALA A 375 23.58 7.50 11.37
CA ALA A 375 24.33 8.76 11.53
C ALA A 375 23.64 9.69 12.54
N ALA A 376 22.32 9.83 12.46
CA ALA A 376 21.55 10.62 13.41
C ALA A 376 21.66 10.09 14.85
N MET A 377 21.67 8.76 15.01
CA MET A 377 21.83 8.08 16.30
C MET A 377 23.29 8.05 16.80
N LYS A 378 24.23 8.52 16.00
CA LYS A 378 25.67 8.51 16.28
C LYS A 378 26.27 7.11 16.49
N ILE A 379 25.74 6.12 15.79
CA ILE A 379 26.25 4.72 15.80
C ILE A 379 26.93 4.32 14.49
N ASN A 380 27.32 5.31 13.70
CA ASN A 380 28.07 5.16 12.44
C ASN A 380 29.59 5.30 12.67
N TYR A 381 30.12 4.55 13.63
CA TYR A 381 31.44 4.70 14.25
C TYR A 381 32.62 4.77 13.28
N PHE A 382 32.53 4.12 12.14
CA PHE A 382 33.64 4.02 11.18
C PHE A 382 33.47 4.91 9.95
N ASP A 383 32.40 5.71 9.91
CA ASP A 383 32.17 6.62 8.79
C ASP A 383 33.03 7.89 8.87
N ASP A 384 33.51 8.22 10.06
CA ASP A 384 34.40 9.34 10.31
C ASP A 384 35.38 9.06 11.46
N SER A 385 36.23 10.02 11.79
CA SER A 385 37.22 9.88 12.85
C SER A 385 36.80 10.48 14.22
N SER A 386 35.53 10.87 14.37
CA SER A 386 35.05 11.54 15.59
C SER A 386 35.16 10.66 16.82
N LEU A 387 34.97 9.37 16.68
CA LEU A 387 35.15 8.37 17.75
C LEU A 387 36.55 8.46 18.38
N LEU A 388 37.59 8.67 17.56
CA LEU A 388 38.96 8.77 18.04
C LEU A 388 39.25 10.10 18.80
N LYS A 389 38.40 11.10 18.62
CA LYS A 389 38.53 12.42 19.30
C LYS A 389 37.73 12.48 20.58
N GLY A 390 36.97 11.42 20.91
CA GLY A 390 36.11 11.38 22.08
C GLY A 390 34.91 12.31 22.02
N GLU A 391 34.45 12.65 20.79
CA GLU A 391 33.32 13.52 20.53
C GLU A 391 32.02 12.74 20.34
#